data_b9a40c07888209b53f1463519245398b
#
_entry.id   b9a40c07888209b53f1463519245398b
#
_cell.length_a   1.000
_cell.length_b   1.000
_cell.length_c   1.000
_cell.angle_alpha   90.00
_cell.angle_beta   90.00
_cell.angle_gamma   90.00
#
_symmetry.space_group_name_H-M   'P 1'
#
loop_
_entity.id
_entity.type
_entity.pdbx_description
1 polymer ?
#
loop_
_entity_poly.entity_id
_entity_poly.type
_entity_poly.pdbx_seq_one_letter_code
_entity_poly.pdbx_strand_id
1 'polypeptide(L)'
;MTNFHKLLLAMAIAALISAPALAQQSAPKPLPPTNAPASAAAQAAASIAAPQIEAQTIDGKPFTLAAFKGKVVLVMFWSTGCAVCRDKMPELRTNYEGWAGKPFEVVAISTDAVMQDALDYERIISRTVPMKQRFVQIWAGSPGYKDNLGKHAMLPAAYLLNKDGKVVERYVGRIPAEAWVKISDLL
;
A
#
# COMPACT_ATOMS: atom_id res chain seq x y z
N MET A 1 12.78 -26.26 74.60
CA MET A 1 12.82 -27.60 75.24
C MET A 1 12.79 -28.61 74.15
N THR A 2 13.85 -29.36 74.11
CA THR A 2 14.10 -30.75 73.70
C THR A 2 13.97 -31.05 72.19
N ASN A 3 15.09 -31.12 71.51
CA ASN A 3 16.02 -32.25 71.32
C ASN A 3 15.35 -33.57 70.90
N PHE A 4 15.73 -34.07 69.74
CA PHE A 4 16.30 -35.45 69.64
C PHE A 4 16.54 -35.73 68.16
N HIS A 5 17.78 -35.77 67.80
CA HIS A 5 18.70 -36.88 67.53
C HIS A 5 18.46 -37.69 66.26
N LYS A 6 19.47 -37.52 65.40
CA LYS A 6 20.27 -38.53 64.68
C LYS A 6 19.55 -39.82 64.21
N LEU A 7 19.59 -40.07 62.92
CA LEU A 7 20.19 -41.29 62.40
C LEU A 7 20.68 -41.16 60.97
N LEU A 8 21.96 -41.40 60.78
CA LEU A 8 22.65 -41.58 59.52
C LEU A 8 22.16 -42.87 58.85
N LEU A 9 21.84 -42.87 57.60
CA LEU A 9 22.00 -44.02 56.73
C LEU A 9 22.40 -43.58 55.33
N ALA A 10 23.67 -43.83 55.01
CA ALA A 10 24.23 -43.69 53.70
C ALA A 10 23.70 -44.78 52.77
N MET A 11 23.07 -44.40 51.68
CA MET A 11 22.90 -45.28 50.53
C MET A 11 23.38 -44.52 49.28
N ALA A 12 24.53 -44.93 48.78
CA ALA A 12 25.03 -44.56 47.48
C ALA A 12 24.15 -45.21 46.39
N ILE A 13 23.43 -44.41 45.67
CA ILE A 13 22.79 -44.83 44.43
C ILE A 13 23.54 -44.09 43.30
N ALA A 14 24.31 -44.87 42.53
CA ALA A 14 24.92 -44.40 41.29
C ALA A 14 23.81 -44.19 40.25
N ALA A 15 23.43 -42.94 40.02
CA ALA A 15 22.54 -42.60 38.93
C ALA A 15 23.38 -42.42 37.67
N LEU A 16 23.21 -43.33 36.73
CA LEU A 16 23.64 -43.22 35.35
C LEU A 16 22.94 -42.01 34.72
N ILE A 17 23.64 -40.93 34.53
CA ILE A 17 23.16 -39.75 33.82
C ILE A 17 23.28 -40.10 32.33
N SER A 18 22.19 -40.60 31.72
CA SER A 18 22.06 -40.64 30.28
C SER A 18 21.80 -39.23 29.78
N ALA A 19 22.79 -38.59 29.18
CA ALA A 19 22.62 -37.32 28.51
C ALA A 19 21.71 -37.49 27.27
N PRO A 20 20.67 -36.70 27.14
CA PRO A 20 19.93 -36.68 25.87
C PRO A 20 20.80 -36.02 24.79
N ALA A 21 21.04 -36.74 23.70
CA ALA A 21 21.63 -36.17 22.51
C ALA A 21 20.77 -35.00 22.01
N LEU A 22 21.28 -33.78 22.15
CA LEU A 22 20.73 -32.61 21.51
C LEU A 22 20.81 -32.84 20.00
N ALA A 23 19.69 -33.16 19.39
CA ALA A 23 19.56 -33.12 17.93
C ALA A 23 19.85 -31.68 17.48
N GLN A 24 21.01 -31.48 16.88
CA GLN A 24 21.32 -30.25 16.18
C GLN A 24 20.31 -30.09 15.05
N GLN A 25 19.29 -29.26 15.29
CA GLN A 25 18.46 -28.75 14.21
C GLN A 25 19.36 -27.88 13.34
N SER A 26 19.74 -28.41 12.19
CA SER A 26 20.39 -27.65 11.14
C SER A 26 19.51 -26.45 10.79
N ALA A 27 20.05 -25.24 10.99
CA ALA A 27 19.40 -24.00 10.60
C ALA A 27 18.96 -24.10 9.14
N PRO A 28 17.74 -23.64 8.79
CA PRO A 28 17.30 -23.64 7.40
C PRO A 28 18.29 -22.80 6.57
N LYS A 29 18.80 -23.43 5.52
CA LYS A 29 19.67 -22.76 4.52
C LYS A 29 18.95 -21.49 4.05
N PRO A 30 19.62 -20.29 4.07
CA PRO A 30 19.04 -19.09 3.52
C PRO A 30 18.63 -19.36 2.07
N LEU A 31 17.35 -19.14 1.75
CA LEU A 31 16.88 -19.14 0.38
C LEU A 31 17.67 -18.07 -0.39
N PRO A 32 18.11 -18.35 -1.62
CA PRO A 32 18.73 -17.31 -2.44
C PRO A 32 17.76 -16.14 -2.58
N PRO A 33 18.23 -14.88 -2.61
CA PRO A 33 17.37 -13.74 -2.81
C PRO A 33 16.61 -13.97 -4.12
N THR A 34 15.31 -14.13 -4.02
CA THR A 34 14.42 -14.16 -5.19
C THR A 34 14.47 -12.75 -5.74
N ASN A 35 15.33 -12.54 -6.76
CA ASN A 35 15.26 -11.39 -7.65
C ASN A 35 13.94 -11.50 -8.43
N ALA A 36 12.84 -11.32 -7.72
CA ALA A 36 11.52 -11.22 -8.32
C ALA A 36 11.39 -9.85 -8.98
N PRO A 37 10.71 -9.75 -10.08
CA PRO A 37 10.95 -8.86 -11.21
C PRO A 37 10.46 -7.43 -10.97
N ALA A 38 11.18 -6.64 -10.19
CA ALA A 38 11.06 -5.18 -10.24
C ALA A 38 11.28 -4.65 -11.68
N SER A 39 12.11 -5.36 -12.46
CA SER A 39 12.38 -5.07 -13.88
C SER A 39 11.16 -5.24 -14.78
N ALA A 40 10.34 -6.27 -14.57
CA ALA A 40 9.16 -6.52 -15.43
C ALA A 40 8.03 -5.51 -15.16
N ALA A 41 7.85 -5.09 -13.91
CA ALA A 41 6.86 -4.06 -13.57
C ALA A 41 7.27 -2.67 -14.08
N ALA A 42 8.55 -2.34 -14.00
CA ALA A 42 9.11 -1.10 -14.54
C ALA A 42 9.06 -1.07 -16.08
N GLN A 43 9.34 -2.21 -16.74
CA GLN A 43 9.23 -2.35 -18.19
C GLN A 43 7.78 -2.29 -18.67
N ALA A 44 6.84 -2.88 -17.96
CA ALA A 44 5.40 -2.76 -18.24
C ALA A 44 4.89 -1.32 -18.06
N ALA A 45 5.42 -0.57 -17.10
CA ALA A 45 5.11 0.84 -16.90
C ALA A 45 5.63 1.72 -18.04
N ALA A 46 6.82 1.42 -18.57
CA ALA A 46 7.43 2.17 -19.68
C ALA A 46 6.72 1.97 -21.03
N SER A 47 5.89 0.94 -21.17
CA SER A 47 5.14 0.65 -22.41
C SER A 47 3.76 1.31 -22.48
N ILE A 48 3.29 1.96 -21.38
CA ILE A 48 2.01 2.67 -21.40
C ILE A 48 2.22 4.00 -22.14
N ALA A 49 1.52 4.18 -23.27
CA ALA A 49 1.36 5.50 -23.87
C ALA A 49 0.94 6.49 -22.79
N ALA A 50 1.37 7.77 -22.90
CA ALA A 50 1.10 8.76 -21.87
C ALA A 50 -0.31 8.58 -21.26
N PRO A 51 -0.42 8.41 -19.92
CA PRO A 51 -1.69 8.16 -19.27
C PRO A 51 -2.69 9.26 -19.59
N GLN A 52 -3.89 8.87 -19.93
CA GLN A 52 -4.99 9.78 -20.20
C GLN A 52 -6.16 9.37 -19.32
N ILE A 53 -6.74 10.34 -18.64
CA ILE A 53 -7.97 10.17 -17.88
C ILE A 53 -8.82 11.39 -18.13
N GLU A 54 -10.05 11.17 -18.61
CA GLU A 54 -11.11 12.15 -18.73
C GLU A 54 -12.28 11.67 -17.88
N ALA A 55 -12.80 12.52 -17.03
CA ALA A 55 -13.82 12.14 -16.07
C ALA A 55 -14.59 13.34 -15.52
N GLN A 56 -15.52 13.06 -14.64
CA GLN A 56 -16.00 14.00 -13.62
C GLN A 56 -15.52 13.52 -12.25
N THR A 57 -15.15 14.47 -11.41
CA THR A 57 -14.90 14.20 -9.99
C THR A 57 -16.21 13.79 -9.31
N ILE A 58 -16.13 13.18 -8.13
CA ILE A 58 -17.31 12.73 -7.40
C ILE A 58 -18.23 13.90 -6.99
N ASP A 59 -17.72 15.13 -6.95
CA ASP A 59 -18.47 16.38 -6.71
C ASP A 59 -18.92 17.06 -8.04
N GLY A 60 -18.83 16.35 -9.17
CA GLY A 60 -19.39 16.77 -10.47
C GLY A 60 -18.53 17.72 -11.29
N LYS A 61 -17.30 18.01 -10.88
CA LYS A 61 -16.40 18.91 -11.63
C LYS A 61 -15.72 18.18 -12.78
N PRO A 62 -15.53 18.81 -13.93
CA PRO A 62 -14.75 18.22 -15.01
C PRO A 62 -13.31 17.96 -14.58
N PHE A 63 -12.78 16.82 -14.99
CA PHE A 63 -11.42 16.38 -14.68
C PHE A 63 -10.71 15.89 -15.94
N THR A 64 -9.45 16.28 -16.10
CA THR A 64 -8.53 15.67 -17.05
C THR A 64 -7.14 15.54 -16.40
N LEU A 65 -6.51 14.39 -16.58
CA LEU A 65 -5.17 14.15 -16.06
C LEU A 65 -4.13 15.11 -16.67
N ALA A 66 -4.34 15.56 -17.91
CA ALA A 66 -3.47 16.52 -18.59
C ALA A 66 -3.34 17.86 -17.85
N ALA A 67 -4.32 18.26 -17.05
CA ALA A 67 -4.29 19.48 -16.25
C ALA A 67 -3.24 19.42 -15.12
N PHE A 68 -2.71 18.24 -14.80
CA PHE A 68 -1.70 18.05 -13.77
C PHE A 68 -0.28 17.96 -14.31
N LYS A 69 -0.06 18.30 -15.59
CA LYS A 69 1.30 18.39 -16.15
C LYS A 69 2.12 19.38 -15.31
N GLY A 70 3.37 19.05 -15.03
CA GLY A 70 4.24 19.81 -14.12
C GLY A 70 4.17 19.36 -12.65
N LYS A 71 3.26 18.44 -12.33
CA LYS A 71 3.14 17.84 -11.01
C LYS A 71 3.52 16.36 -11.05
N VAL A 72 4.03 15.85 -9.94
CA VAL A 72 4.10 14.41 -9.66
C VAL A 72 2.69 13.94 -9.30
N VAL A 73 2.20 12.91 -9.95
CA VAL A 73 0.82 12.43 -9.73
C VAL A 73 0.82 10.96 -9.34
N LEU A 74 0.15 10.63 -8.25
CA LEU A 74 -0.18 9.25 -7.89
C LEU A 74 -1.63 8.97 -8.24
N VAL A 75 -1.86 8.21 -9.31
CA VAL A 75 -3.17 7.71 -9.68
C VAL A 75 -3.38 6.36 -9.01
N MET A 76 -4.45 6.19 -8.24
CA MET A 76 -4.76 4.96 -7.52
C MET A 76 -6.18 4.47 -7.81
N PHE A 77 -6.29 3.28 -8.37
CA PHE A 77 -7.55 2.55 -8.50
C PHE A 77 -7.83 1.78 -7.20
N TRP A 78 -9.02 1.91 -6.67
CA TRP A 78 -9.43 1.34 -5.40
C TRP A 78 -10.93 1.06 -5.37
N SER A 79 -11.43 0.43 -4.30
CA SER A 79 -12.86 0.33 -4.03
C SER A 79 -13.15 0.35 -2.53
N THR A 80 -14.37 0.67 -2.18
CA THR A 80 -14.82 0.66 -0.77
C THR A 80 -14.84 -0.75 -0.18
N GLY A 81 -15.02 -1.79 -1.01
CA GLY A 81 -14.92 -3.19 -0.61
C GLY A 81 -13.49 -3.71 -0.42
N CYS A 82 -12.49 -2.98 -0.91
CA CYS A 82 -11.08 -3.39 -0.82
C CYS A 82 -10.48 -3.02 0.55
N ALA A 83 -10.31 -4.01 1.44
CA ALA A 83 -9.76 -3.80 2.78
C ALA A 83 -8.34 -3.22 2.75
N VAL A 84 -7.47 -3.74 1.87
CA VAL A 84 -6.08 -3.26 1.68
C VAL A 84 -6.07 -1.81 1.21
N CYS A 85 -7.02 -1.41 0.35
CA CYS A 85 -7.14 -0.04 -0.11
C CYS A 85 -7.49 0.90 1.05
N ARG A 86 -8.54 0.55 1.83
CA ARG A 86 -8.97 1.36 2.98
C ARG A 86 -7.89 1.50 4.05
N ASP A 87 -7.15 0.42 4.30
CA ASP A 87 -6.03 0.40 5.24
C ASP A 87 -4.90 1.38 4.82
N LYS A 88 -4.68 1.57 3.52
CA LYS A 88 -3.65 2.48 3.00
C LYS A 88 -4.09 3.95 2.96
N MET A 89 -5.38 4.24 2.93
CA MET A 89 -5.90 5.61 2.80
C MET A 89 -5.42 6.60 3.88
N PRO A 90 -5.34 6.25 5.19
CA PRO A 90 -4.85 7.17 6.20
C PRO A 90 -3.40 7.59 5.97
N GLU A 91 -2.52 6.65 5.63
CA GLU A 91 -1.11 6.92 5.32
C GLU A 91 -0.98 7.80 4.07
N LEU A 92 -1.77 7.51 3.02
CA LEU A 92 -1.81 8.31 1.80
C LEU A 92 -2.23 9.76 2.10
N ARG A 93 -3.23 9.98 2.94
CA ARG A 93 -3.70 11.30 3.36
C ARG A 93 -2.67 12.07 4.16
N THR A 94 -1.98 11.40 5.08
CA THR A 94 -0.90 11.99 5.88
C THR A 94 0.26 12.45 5.00
N ASN A 95 0.69 11.62 4.07
CA ASN A 95 1.75 11.99 3.13
C ASN A 95 1.32 13.12 2.19
N TYR A 96 0.08 13.10 1.69
CA TYR A 96 -0.47 14.16 0.84
C TYR A 96 -0.45 15.51 1.55
N GLU A 97 -0.86 15.56 2.81
CA GLU A 97 -0.76 16.76 3.64
C GLU A 97 0.70 17.19 3.86
N GLY A 98 1.59 16.22 4.13
CA GLY A 98 3.02 16.49 4.37
C GLY A 98 3.71 17.13 3.18
N TRP A 99 3.19 16.95 1.97
CA TRP A 99 3.69 17.60 0.75
C TRP A 99 2.82 18.79 0.29
N ALA A 100 2.00 19.33 1.17
CA ALA A 100 1.22 20.53 0.86
C ALA A 100 2.13 21.67 0.36
N GLY A 101 1.77 22.29 -0.76
CA GLY A 101 2.59 23.31 -1.43
C GLY A 101 3.69 22.78 -2.34
N LYS A 102 3.93 21.48 -2.40
CA LYS A 102 4.75 20.83 -3.42
C LYS A 102 3.93 20.51 -4.66
N PRO A 103 4.55 20.36 -5.83
CA PRO A 103 3.85 19.98 -7.06
C PRO A 103 3.50 18.48 -7.06
N PHE A 104 2.66 18.07 -6.13
CA PHE A 104 2.18 16.69 -5.95
C PHE A 104 0.67 16.63 -5.90
N GLU A 105 0.10 15.62 -6.55
CA GLU A 105 -1.33 15.33 -6.52
C GLU A 105 -1.61 13.84 -6.35
N VAL A 106 -2.73 13.54 -5.72
CA VAL A 106 -3.30 12.20 -5.66
C VAL A 106 -4.65 12.20 -6.35
N VAL A 107 -4.83 11.24 -7.26
CA VAL A 107 -6.09 10.99 -7.95
C VAL A 107 -6.54 9.58 -7.58
N ALA A 108 -7.58 9.47 -6.78
CA ALA A 108 -8.15 8.20 -6.38
C ALA A 108 -9.38 7.90 -7.23
N ILE A 109 -9.36 6.77 -7.92
CA ILE A 109 -10.41 6.33 -8.84
C ILE A 109 -11.10 5.12 -8.21
N SER A 110 -12.34 5.33 -7.76
CA SER A 110 -13.17 4.25 -7.26
C SER A 110 -13.64 3.37 -8.44
N THR A 111 -13.47 2.07 -8.27
CA THR A 111 -13.99 1.03 -9.17
C THR A 111 -15.20 0.31 -8.57
N ASP A 112 -15.86 0.91 -7.58
CA ASP A 112 -17.09 0.37 -7.01
C ASP A 112 -18.15 0.16 -8.10
N ALA A 113 -18.88 -0.93 -8.03
CA ALA A 113 -19.91 -1.26 -9.01
C ALA A 113 -21.07 -0.27 -8.97
N VAL A 114 -21.31 0.34 -7.80
CA VAL A 114 -22.40 1.28 -7.56
C VAL A 114 -21.83 2.61 -7.10
N MET A 115 -22.25 3.70 -7.75
CA MET A 115 -21.81 5.06 -7.41
C MET A 115 -22.10 5.41 -5.93
N GLN A 116 -23.20 4.88 -5.38
CA GLN A 116 -23.63 5.19 -4.02
C GLN A 116 -22.57 4.80 -2.99
N ASP A 117 -21.84 3.71 -3.19
CA ASP A 117 -20.78 3.26 -2.27
C ASP A 117 -19.65 4.31 -2.19
N ALA A 118 -19.22 4.82 -3.35
CA ALA A 118 -18.21 5.87 -3.42
C ALA A 118 -18.70 7.19 -2.80
N LEU A 119 -19.98 7.55 -3.02
CA LEU A 119 -20.59 8.76 -2.45
C LEU A 119 -20.72 8.65 -0.92
N ASP A 120 -21.10 7.51 -0.39
CA ASP A 120 -21.22 7.29 1.05
C ASP A 120 -19.86 7.34 1.74
N TYR A 121 -18.84 6.76 1.13
CA TYR A 121 -17.47 6.90 1.59
C TYR A 121 -17.05 8.37 1.62
N GLU A 122 -17.25 9.12 0.52
CA GLU A 122 -16.86 10.54 0.45
C GLU A 122 -17.63 11.40 1.45
N ARG A 123 -18.88 11.07 1.72
CA ARG A 123 -19.68 11.75 2.77
C ARG A 123 -19.05 11.58 4.16
N ILE A 124 -18.53 10.40 4.48
CA ILE A 124 -17.82 10.15 5.74
C ILE A 124 -16.52 10.96 5.75
N ILE A 125 -15.74 10.86 4.69
CA ILE A 125 -14.46 11.56 4.56
C ILE A 125 -14.63 13.08 4.66
N SER A 126 -15.66 13.63 4.03
CA SER A 126 -15.93 15.08 4.08
C SER A 126 -16.25 15.60 5.47
N ARG A 127 -16.69 14.75 6.39
CA ARG A 127 -17.02 15.11 7.77
C ARG A 127 -15.88 14.85 8.77
N THR A 128 -15.01 13.90 8.47
CA THR A 128 -14.04 13.36 9.43
C THR A 128 -12.58 13.70 9.09
N VAL A 129 -12.30 14.04 7.82
CA VAL A 129 -10.94 14.27 7.32
C VAL A 129 -10.76 15.75 6.98
N PRO A 130 -9.68 16.42 7.49
CA PRO A 130 -9.38 17.81 7.17
C PRO A 130 -9.23 18.05 5.66
N MET A 131 -9.60 19.22 5.18
CA MET A 131 -9.53 19.58 3.74
C MET A 131 -8.14 19.36 3.13
N LYS A 132 -7.09 19.66 3.87
CA LYS A 132 -5.69 19.51 3.43
C LYS A 132 -5.25 18.05 3.23
N GLN A 133 -6.04 17.10 3.71
CA GLN A 133 -5.84 15.66 3.55
C GLN A 133 -6.76 15.05 2.48
N ARG A 134 -7.57 15.87 1.81
CA ARG A 134 -8.49 15.41 0.78
C ARG A 134 -7.85 15.61 -0.59
N PHE A 135 -7.93 14.60 -1.41
CA PHE A 135 -7.44 14.59 -2.78
C PHE A 135 -8.58 14.27 -3.75
N VAL A 136 -8.32 14.38 -5.03
CA VAL A 136 -9.30 14.16 -6.09
C VAL A 136 -9.88 12.76 -6.01
N GLN A 137 -11.22 12.68 -6.03
CA GLN A 137 -11.98 11.44 -6.07
C GLN A 137 -12.78 11.36 -7.37
N ILE A 138 -12.71 10.22 -8.03
CA ILE A 138 -13.42 9.93 -9.28
C ILE A 138 -14.11 8.57 -9.12
N TRP A 139 -15.26 8.39 -9.75
CA TRP A 139 -15.89 7.09 -9.90
C TRP A 139 -15.78 6.62 -11.36
N ALA A 140 -15.16 5.44 -11.57
CA ALA A 140 -14.90 4.91 -12.90
C ALA A 140 -16.18 4.49 -13.66
N GLY A 141 -17.30 4.29 -12.97
CA GLY A 141 -18.59 4.00 -13.57
C GLY A 141 -19.36 5.24 -14.06
N SER A 142 -18.81 6.46 -13.91
CA SER A 142 -19.51 7.68 -14.32
C SER A 142 -19.65 7.80 -15.84
N PRO A 143 -20.77 8.36 -16.32
CA PRO A 143 -20.89 8.66 -17.74
C PRO A 143 -19.75 9.55 -18.22
N GLY A 144 -19.11 9.18 -19.34
CA GLY A 144 -18.00 9.94 -19.89
C GLY A 144 -16.63 9.65 -19.28
N TYR A 145 -16.54 8.76 -18.26
CA TYR A 145 -15.24 8.27 -17.77
C TYR A 145 -14.49 7.53 -18.88
N LYS A 146 -13.23 7.92 -19.07
CA LYS A 146 -12.31 7.28 -20.01
C LYS A 146 -10.92 7.24 -19.41
N ASP A 147 -10.23 6.11 -19.54
CA ASP A 147 -8.82 5.97 -19.28
C ASP A 147 -8.16 5.00 -20.28
N ASN A 148 -6.84 5.07 -20.38
CA ASN A 148 -6.03 4.13 -21.15
C ASN A 148 -5.11 3.26 -20.27
N LEU A 149 -5.36 3.21 -18.97
CA LEU A 149 -4.59 2.41 -18.00
C LEU A 149 -5.09 0.96 -17.88
N GLY A 150 -6.28 0.70 -18.45
CA GLY A 150 -6.85 -0.64 -18.59
C GLY A 150 -7.53 -1.16 -17.32
N LYS A 151 -7.93 -2.43 -17.38
CA LYS A 151 -8.59 -3.10 -16.25
C LYS A 151 -7.58 -3.58 -15.23
N HIS A 152 -7.96 -3.50 -13.95
CA HIS A 152 -7.13 -3.94 -12.82
C HIS A 152 -7.73 -5.19 -12.18
N ALA A 153 -7.03 -6.32 -12.32
CA ALA A 153 -7.46 -7.58 -11.70
C ALA A 153 -7.26 -7.60 -10.17
N MET A 154 -6.41 -6.73 -9.65
CA MET A 154 -6.11 -6.61 -8.22
C MET A 154 -6.09 -5.13 -7.80
N LEU A 155 -6.65 -4.86 -6.62
CA LEU A 155 -6.69 -3.53 -6.00
C LEU A 155 -5.91 -3.52 -4.68
N PRO A 156 -5.34 -2.38 -4.29
CA PRO A 156 -5.18 -1.18 -5.12
C PRO A 156 -4.23 -1.42 -6.31
N ALA A 157 -4.45 -0.69 -7.40
CA ALA A 157 -3.49 -0.57 -8.48
C ALA A 157 -3.11 0.89 -8.61
N ALA A 158 -1.83 1.23 -8.54
CA ALA A 158 -1.42 2.62 -8.59
C ALA A 158 -0.34 2.86 -9.63
N TYR A 159 -0.36 4.05 -10.19
CA TYR A 159 0.59 4.55 -11.17
C TYR A 159 1.20 5.85 -10.68
N LEU A 160 2.51 5.89 -10.58
CA LEU A 160 3.24 7.11 -10.24
C LEU A 160 3.71 7.78 -11.55
N LEU A 161 3.30 9.02 -11.73
CA LEU A 161 3.67 9.83 -12.88
C LEU A 161 4.65 10.92 -12.45
N ASN A 162 5.66 11.15 -13.28
CA ASN A 162 6.57 12.28 -13.10
C ASN A 162 5.92 13.60 -13.62
N LYS A 163 6.65 14.71 -13.48
CA LYS A 163 6.20 16.05 -13.92
C LYS A 163 5.92 16.15 -15.43
N ASP A 164 6.49 15.27 -16.24
CA ASP A 164 6.21 15.20 -17.68
C ASP A 164 4.92 14.43 -17.99
N GLY A 165 4.27 13.84 -16.98
CA GLY A 165 3.08 12.98 -17.12
C GLY A 165 3.41 11.56 -17.59
N LYS A 166 4.67 11.12 -17.49
CA LYS A 166 5.07 9.74 -17.83
C LYS A 166 4.97 8.85 -16.60
N VAL A 167 4.47 7.62 -16.79
CA VAL A 167 4.51 6.60 -15.75
C VAL A 167 5.96 6.22 -15.48
N VAL A 168 6.39 6.37 -14.24
CA VAL A 168 7.73 5.99 -13.77
C VAL A 168 7.70 4.77 -12.86
N GLU A 169 6.52 4.45 -12.27
CA GLU A 169 6.36 3.28 -11.42
C GLU A 169 4.92 2.79 -11.43
N ARG A 170 4.72 1.50 -11.23
CA ARG A 170 3.42 0.87 -11.07
C ARG A 170 3.41 -0.03 -9.86
N TYR A 171 2.40 0.13 -9.02
CA TYR A 171 2.18 -0.68 -7.83
C TYR A 171 0.91 -1.50 -7.99
N VAL A 172 0.95 -2.79 -7.63
CA VAL A 172 -0.21 -3.69 -7.62
C VAL A 172 -0.31 -4.33 -6.25
N GLY A 173 -1.47 -4.23 -5.63
CA GLY A 173 -1.66 -4.59 -4.24
C GLY A 173 -1.18 -3.46 -3.31
N ARG A 174 -0.75 -3.81 -2.09
CA ARG A 174 -0.32 -2.82 -1.09
C ARG A 174 0.81 -1.93 -1.62
N ILE A 175 0.59 -0.63 -1.66
CA ILE A 175 1.64 0.35 -2.02
C ILE A 175 2.72 0.28 -0.94
N PRO A 176 3.98 -0.01 -1.30
CA PRO A 176 5.07 -0.16 -0.33
C PRO A 176 5.54 1.19 0.22
N ALA A 177 6.26 1.18 1.35
CA ALA A 177 6.76 2.42 1.96
C ALA A 177 7.78 3.14 1.06
N GLU A 178 8.53 2.41 0.26
CA GLU A 178 9.51 2.94 -0.70
C GLU A 178 8.88 3.83 -1.77
N ALA A 179 7.58 3.69 -2.01
CA ALA A 179 6.83 4.58 -2.90
C ALA A 179 6.92 6.05 -2.46
N TRP A 180 6.94 6.30 -1.15
CA TRP A 180 7.04 7.66 -0.62
C TRP A 180 8.42 8.27 -0.87
N VAL A 181 9.49 7.49 -0.76
CA VAL A 181 10.85 7.91 -1.14
C VAL A 181 10.89 8.27 -2.61
N LYS A 182 10.35 7.40 -3.48
CA LYS A 182 10.30 7.63 -4.92
C LYS A 182 9.53 8.90 -5.29
N ILE A 183 8.40 9.17 -4.62
CA ILE A 183 7.64 10.41 -4.81
C ILE A 183 8.49 11.62 -4.38
N SER A 184 9.13 11.54 -3.20
CA SER A 184 9.99 12.62 -2.69
C SER A 184 11.13 12.97 -3.65
N ASP A 185 11.73 11.98 -4.30
CA ASP A 185 12.82 12.16 -5.27
C ASP A 185 12.36 12.85 -6.57
N LEU A 186 11.06 12.79 -6.88
CA LEU A 186 10.47 13.41 -8.06
C LEU A 186 9.97 14.85 -7.81
N LEU A 187 9.80 15.25 -6.53
CA LEU A 187 9.30 16.57 -6.15
C LEU A 187 10.35 17.67 -6.27
#